data_792309e29be1fe687b21e10909d782bf
#
_entry.id   792309e29be1fe687b21e10909d782bf
#
_cell.length_a   1.000
_cell.length_b   1.000
_cell.length_c   1.000
_cell.angle_alpha   90.00
_cell.angle_beta   90.00
_cell.angle_gamma   90.00
#
_symmetry.space_group_name_H-M   'P 1'
#
loop_
_entity.id
_entity.type
_entity.pdbx_description
1 polymer ?
#
loop_
_entity_poly.entity_id
_entity_poly.type
_entity_poly.pdbx_seq_one_letter_code
_entity_poly.pdbx_strand_id
1 'polypeptide(L)'
;MDREKFVNEINQIGFTVHENVFDTSMINELNDYASTLLPQRGHDKNMKWYGWNNVAEMENPKEDVDWAYYWTPHVHHPHIDNIKHQLAPMADAAFGEGNWVWHVQDFIVLHPGMNFYRPHIDTPYRFKEFRYAEGLLGLQFMVMMCDFTPENGATGYVPGSHKYIYDAIHMRDNLDMWAPFFADNYEQYTAGAGSFVCWHPRLLHSTMPNKSNEIRRALLLHAAEKKTARRLDVIDPQVNSALRTT
;
A
#
# COMPACT_ATOMS: atom_id res chain seq x y z
N MET A 1 -11.57 9.36 -16.90
CA MET A 1 -10.60 8.22 -16.89
C MET A 1 -11.07 7.17 -17.88
N ASP A 2 -10.18 6.69 -18.73
CA ASP A 2 -10.45 5.56 -19.63
C ASP A 2 -10.36 4.24 -18.83
N ARG A 3 -11.54 3.63 -18.59
CA ARG A 3 -11.66 2.40 -17.78
C ARG A 3 -11.00 1.19 -18.44
N GLU A 4 -11.10 1.08 -19.75
CA GLU A 4 -10.51 -0.03 -20.50
C GLU A 4 -8.98 0.04 -20.47
N LYS A 5 -8.43 1.23 -20.70
CA LYS A 5 -7.00 1.47 -20.58
C LYS A 5 -6.49 1.13 -19.17
N PHE A 6 -7.20 1.56 -18.13
CA PHE A 6 -6.84 1.26 -16.74
C PHE A 6 -6.76 -0.25 -16.46
N VAL A 7 -7.83 -0.98 -16.82
CA VAL A 7 -7.87 -2.44 -16.61
C VAL A 7 -6.78 -3.15 -17.40
N ASN A 8 -6.51 -2.70 -18.63
CA ASN A 8 -5.45 -3.25 -19.47
C ASN A 8 -4.05 -3.01 -18.86
N GLU A 9 -3.78 -1.82 -18.34
CA GLU A 9 -2.49 -1.53 -17.68
C GLU A 9 -2.28 -2.41 -16.45
N ILE A 10 -3.29 -2.53 -15.56
CA ILE A 10 -3.23 -3.42 -14.41
C ILE A 10 -2.97 -4.88 -14.82
N ASN A 11 -3.64 -5.37 -15.86
CA ASN A 11 -3.48 -6.75 -16.32
C ASN A 11 -2.15 -6.99 -17.07
N GLN A 12 -1.61 -6.00 -17.76
CA GLN A 12 -0.40 -6.17 -18.59
C GLN A 12 0.88 -5.82 -17.85
N ILE A 13 0.88 -4.70 -17.13
CA ILE A 13 2.06 -4.15 -16.47
C ILE A 13 2.03 -4.43 -14.96
N GLY A 14 0.83 -4.51 -14.39
CA GLY A 14 0.58 -4.73 -12.97
C GLY A 14 0.38 -3.45 -12.17
N PHE A 15 0.52 -2.28 -12.78
CA PHE A 15 0.26 -1.00 -12.13
C PHE A 15 -0.08 0.09 -13.14
N THR A 16 -0.62 1.20 -12.64
CA THR A 16 -0.84 2.45 -13.40
C THR A 16 -0.61 3.64 -12.48
N VAL A 17 -0.20 4.77 -13.05
CA VAL A 17 0.01 6.01 -12.32
C VAL A 17 -0.80 7.14 -12.90
N HIS A 18 -1.30 7.95 -12.01
CA HIS A 18 -2.10 9.11 -12.33
C HIS A 18 -1.54 10.32 -11.59
N GLU A 19 -1.00 11.26 -12.34
CA GLU A 19 -0.37 12.43 -11.79
C GLU A 19 -1.36 13.56 -11.57
N ASN A 20 -1.17 14.34 -10.47
CA ASN A 20 -1.90 15.58 -10.18
C ASN A 20 -3.43 15.40 -10.16
N VAL A 21 -3.91 14.31 -9.59
CA VAL A 21 -5.35 13.99 -9.55
C VAL A 21 -6.04 14.69 -8.39
N PHE A 22 -5.38 14.76 -7.26
CA PHE A 22 -5.91 15.36 -6.05
C PHE A 22 -5.35 16.76 -5.85
N ASP A 23 -6.21 17.68 -5.46
CA ASP A 23 -5.82 19.06 -5.18
C ASP A 23 -4.75 19.12 -4.07
N THR A 24 -3.71 19.90 -4.31
CA THR A 24 -2.58 20.03 -3.36
C THR A 24 -3.03 20.63 -2.03
N SER A 25 -4.02 21.54 -2.03
CA SER A 25 -4.54 22.08 -0.76
C SER A 25 -5.23 21.00 0.08
N MET A 26 -6.01 20.13 -0.56
CA MET A 26 -6.64 18.99 0.10
C MET A 26 -5.59 18.02 0.68
N ILE A 27 -4.51 17.78 -0.06
CA ILE A 27 -3.41 16.92 0.41
C ILE A 27 -2.66 17.56 1.58
N ASN A 28 -2.45 18.88 1.56
CA ASN A 28 -1.83 19.59 2.67
C ASN A 28 -2.69 19.53 3.95
N GLU A 29 -4.00 19.78 3.84
CA GLU A 29 -4.93 19.66 4.96
C GLU A 29 -4.96 18.24 5.53
N LEU A 30 -4.89 17.22 4.67
CA LEU A 30 -4.80 15.82 5.10
C LEU A 30 -3.45 15.51 5.77
N ASN A 31 -2.35 16.11 5.32
CA ASN A 31 -1.04 16.00 5.96
C ASN A 31 -1.04 16.63 7.37
N ASP A 32 -1.65 17.80 7.50
CA ASP A 32 -1.78 18.48 8.79
C ASP A 32 -2.60 17.62 9.75
N TYR A 33 -3.72 17.09 9.29
CA TYR A 33 -4.54 16.18 10.07
C TYR A 33 -3.78 14.90 10.45
N ALA A 34 -3.10 14.25 9.50
CA ALA A 34 -2.29 13.07 9.77
C ALA A 34 -1.19 13.37 10.81
N SER A 35 -0.61 14.57 10.80
CA SER A 35 0.38 14.99 11.77
C SER A 35 -0.16 15.10 13.21
N THR A 36 -1.47 15.27 13.39
CA THR A 36 -2.11 15.23 14.70
C THR A 36 -2.36 13.84 15.23
N LEU A 37 -2.48 12.86 14.33
CA LEU A 37 -2.78 11.46 14.66
C LEU A 37 -1.52 10.64 14.87
N LEU A 38 -0.49 10.93 14.08
CA LEU A 38 0.71 10.12 14.03
C LEU A 38 1.68 10.60 15.11
N PRO A 39 2.21 9.72 15.96
CA PRO A 39 3.17 10.11 16.98
C PRO A 39 4.38 10.78 16.33
N GLN A 40 4.71 11.94 16.84
CA GLN A 40 5.95 12.63 16.51
C GLN A 40 7.09 11.92 17.25
N ARG A 41 7.77 10.98 16.61
CA ARG A 41 8.85 10.20 17.21
C ARG A 41 8.51 9.63 18.60
N GLY A 42 8.38 8.34 18.68
CA GLY A 42 8.17 7.63 19.93
C GLY A 42 6.97 6.71 19.87
N HIS A 43 7.10 5.58 20.51
CA HIS A 43 6.08 4.54 20.54
C HIS A 43 4.84 5.03 21.29
N ASP A 44 3.74 5.23 20.60
CA ASP A 44 2.45 5.06 21.24
C ASP A 44 2.20 3.55 21.36
N LYS A 45 2.41 3.00 22.56
CA LYS A 45 2.18 1.59 22.88
C LYS A 45 0.71 1.15 22.69
N ASN A 46 -0.19 2.09 22.47
CA ASN A 46 -1.62 1.85 22.25
C ASN A 46 -2.01 1.78 20.77
N MET A 47 -1.15 2.21 19.85
CA MET A 47 -1.36 1.99 18.43
C MET A 47 -1.10 0.52 18.10
N LYS A 48 -2.16 -0.20 17.76
CA LYS A 48 -2.05 -1.58 17.30
C LYS A 48 -1.32 -1.61 15.96
N TRP A 49 -0.12 -2.11 15.98
CA TRP A 49 0.72 -2.40 14.85
C TRP A 49 0.15 -3.49 13.99
N TYR A 50 -0.26 -3.13 12.81
CA TYR A 50 -0.32 -4.07 11.69
C TYR A 50 0.77 -3.74 10.65
N GLY A 51 1.86 -3.20 11.12
CA GLY A 51 3.10 -3.34 10.43
C GLY A 51 3.53 -4.76 10.69
N TRP A 52 3.62 -5.55 9.68
CA TRP A 52 4.39 -6.77 9.60
C TRP A 52 5.07 -7.10 10.94
N ASN A 53 4.57 -8.08 11.67
CA ASN A 53 4.95 -8.45 13.03
C ASN A 53 6.43 -8.73 13.29
N ASN A 54 7.31 -8.29 12.42
CA ASN A 54 8.70 -8.68 12.38
C ASN A 54 9.68 -7.56 12.63
N VAL A 55 9.22 -6.46 13.18
CA VAL A 55 10.18 -5.60 13.86
C VAL A 55 10.72 -6.30 15.11
N ALA A 56 9.96 -7.23 15.70
CA ALA A 56 10.49 -8.13 16.73
C ALA A 56 11.54 -9.13 16.21
N GLU A 57 11.60 -9.37 14.90
CA GLU A 57 12.63 -10.20 14.24
C GLU A 57 13.81 -9.38 13.69
N MET A 58 13.73 -8.05 13.66
CA MET A 58 14.93 -7.24 13.62
C MET A 58 15.64 -7.46 14.95
N GLU A 59 16.76 -8.19 14.93
CA GLU A 59 17.64 -8.34 16.09
C GLU A 59 17.89 -6.95 16.71
N ASN A 60 17.32 -6.71 17.88
CA ASN A 60 17.27 -5.45 18.60
C ASN A 60 16.58 -4.32 17.83
N PRO A 61 15.25 -4.18 17.87
CA PRO A 61 14.63 -2.91 17.56
C PRO A 61 15.19 -1.90 18.57
N LYS A 62 16.02 -1.00 18.08
CA LYS A 62 16.44 0.15 18.90
C LYS A 62 15.16 0.84 19.33
N GLU A 63 15.09 1.29 20.58
CA GLU A 63 13.93 1.98 21.15
C GLU A 63 13.47 3.21 20.34
N ASP A 64 14.25 3.64 19.35
CA ASP A 64 14.08 4.78 18.47
C ASP A 64 13.76 4.41 17.01
N VAL A 65 13.18 3.24 16.71
CA VAL A 65 12.80 2.93 15.33
C VAL A 65 11.55 3.72 14.96
N ASP A 66 11.72 4.68 14.06
CA ASP A 66 10.64 5.44 13.45
C ASP A 66 9.85 4.52 12.51
N TRP A 67 8.61 4.29 12.83
CA TRP A 67 7.79 3.29 12.18
C TRP A 67 7.20 3.77 10.85
N ALA A 68 7.10 2.87 9.88
CA ALA A 68 6.66 3.20 8.54
C ALA A 68 5.14 3.08 8.31
N TYR A 69 4.42 2.31 9.12
CA TYR A 69 3.02 2.00 8.90
C TYR A 69 2.15 2.36 10.08
N TYR A 70 1.08 3.12 9.81
CA TYR A 70 0.03 3.41 10.77
C TYR A 70 -1.31 2.95 10.23
N TRP A 71 -1.80 1.86 10.80
CA TRP A 71 -3.12 1.35 10.47
C TRP A 71 -4.21 2.23 11.06
N THR A 72 -5.02 2.82 10.21
CA THR A 72 -6.00 3.83 10.59
C THR A 72 -7.41 3.54 10.06
N PRO A 73 -7.95 2.32 10.22
CA PRO A 73 -9.25 1.97 9.66
C PRO A 73 -10.40 2.77 10.28
N HIS A 74 -10.18 3.32 11.47
CA HIS A 74 -11.20 4.10 12.20
C HIS A 74 -11.12 5.60 11.93
N VAL A 75 -10.14 6.03 11.15
CA VAL A 75 -9.98 7.44 10.85
C VAL A 75 -10.94 7.82 9.74
N HIS A 76 -11.94 8.62 10.12
CA HIS A 76 -12.86 9.25 9.20
C HIS A 76 -12.45 10.70 9.00
N HIS A 77 -12.19 11.07 7.76
CA HIS A 77 -11.87 12.44 7.37
C HIS A 77 -12.51 12.76 6.02
N PRO A 78 -13.16 13.91 5.84
CA PRO A 78 -13.84 14.25 4.58
C PRO A 78 -12.95 14.11 3.34
N HIS A 79 -11.67 14.42 3.47
CA HIS A 79 -10.71 14.27 2.35
C HIS A 79 -10.42 12.82 2.02
N ILE A 80 -10.35 11.91 3.00
CA ILE A 80 -10.20 10.47 2.75
C ILE A 80 -11.44 9.94 2.02
N ASP A 81 -12.63 10.34 2.46
CA ASP A 81 -13.88 9.94 1.83
C ASP A 81 -13.98 10.49 0.40
N ASN A 82 -13.54 11.72 0.17
CA ASN A 82 -13.45 12.32 -1.17
C ASN A 82 -12.47 11.54 -2.07
N ILE A 83 -11.28 11.20 -1.57
CA ILE A 83 -10.29 10.37 -2.28
C ILE A 83 -10.91 9.01 -2.64
N LYS A 84 -11.53 8.33 -1.69
CA LYS A 84 -12.20 7.04 -1.93
C LYS A 84 -13.28 7.16 -3.00
N HIS A 85 -14.09 8.22 -2.96
CA HIS A 85 -15.13 8.48 -3.96
C HIS A 85 -14.54 8.68 -5.36
N GLN A 86 -13.44 9.42 -5.48
CA GLN A 86 -12.77 9.63 -6.77
C GLN A 86 -12.11 8.37 -7.32
N LEU A 87 -11.62 7.47 -6.46
CA LEU A 87 -10.98 6.21 -6.84
C LEU A 87 -11.99 5.07 -7.10
N ALA A 88 -13.20 5.15 -6.54
CA ALA A 88 -14.24 4.12 -6.69
C ALA A 88 -14.53 3.69 -8.14
N PRO A 89 -14.56 4.59 -9.14
CA PRO A 89 -14.75 4.19 -10.55
C PRO A 89 -13.69 3.23 -11.10
N MET A 90 -12.50 3.18 -10.51
CA MET A 90 -11.46 2.21 -10.88
C MET A 90 -11.78 0.82 -10.34
N ALA A 91 -12.22 0.75 -9.09
CA ALA A 91 -12.66 -0.51 -8.50
C ALA A 91 -13.93 -1.03 -9.18
N ASP A 92 -14.86 -0.15 -9.57
CA ASP A 92 -16.03 -0.52 -10.38
C ASP A 92 -15.62 -1.06 -11.76
N ALA A 93 -14.60 -0.48 -12.39
CA ALA A 93 -14.10 -0.99 -13.67
C ALA A 93 -13.48 -2.38 -13.55
N ALA A 94 -12.81 -2.66 -12.42
CA ALA A 94 -12.12 -3.93 -12.18
C ALA A 94 -13.07 -5.05 -11.72
N PHE A 95 -14.04 -4.73 -10.85
CA PHE A 95 -14.86 -5.76 -10.16
C PHE A 95 -16.34 -5.68 -10.49
N GLY A 96 -16.78 -4.63 -11.18
CA GLY A 96 -18.19 -4.29 -11.35
C GLY A 96 -18.76 -3.53 -10.15
N GLU A 97 -19.70 -2.61 -10.43
CA GLU A 97 -20.35 -1.79 -9.43
C GLU A 97 -21.01 -2.65 -8.32
N GLY A 98 -20.76 -2.28 -7.09
CA GLY A 98 -21.30 -2.97 -5.92
C GLY A 98 -20.70 -4.35 -5.62
N ASN A 99 -19.69 -4.83 -6.36
CA ASN A 99 -19.05 -6.13 -6.13
C ASN A 99 -17.75 -6.07 -5.34
N TRP A 100 -17.39 -4.92 -4.83
CA TRP A 100 -16.16 -4.69 -4.05
C TRP A 100 -16.42 -3.86 -2.80
N VAL A 101 -15.43 -3.79 -1.92
CA VAL A 101 -15.42 -2.98 -0.70
C VAL A 101 -14.03 -2.40 -0.46
N TRP A 102 -13.97 -1.26 0.21
CA TRP A 102 -12.72 -0.80 0.82
C TRP A 102 -12.37 -1.73 1.98
N HIS A 103 -11.16 -2.26 1.99
CA HIS A 103 -10.73 -3.31 2.93
C HIS A 103 -9.61 -2.86 3.86
N VAL A 104 -8.71 -2.00 3.40
CA VAL A 104 -7.60 -1.46 4.19
C VAL A 104 -7.50 0.05 3.98
N GLN A 105 -7.11 0.76 5.03
CA GLN A 105 -6.75 2.16 5.03
C GLN A 105 -5.60 2.37 6.00
N ASP A 106 -4.44 2.76 5.47
CA ASP A 106 -3.23 2.99 6.25
C ASP A 106 -2.58 4.32 5.87
N PHE A 107 -2.01 5.02 6.85
CA PHE A 107 -0.98 6.00 6.57
C PHE A 107 0.39 5.34 6.59
N ILE A 108 1.19 5.63 5.57
CA ILE A 108 2.59 5.22 5.48
C ILE A 108 3.46 6.43 5.72
N VAL A 109 4.36 6.31 6.68
CA VAL A 109 5.32 7.37 7.02
C VAL A 109 6.73 6.81 7.00
N LEU A 110 7.57 7.36 6.17
CA LEU A 110 8.95 6.96 6.02
C LEU A 110 9.86 8.12 6.43
N HIS A 111 10.42 8.01 7.62
CA HIS A 111 11.32 9.04 8.16
C HIS A 111 12.70 9.04 7.48
N PRO A 112 13.44 10.17 7.53
CA PRO A 112 14.82 10.23 7.09
C PRO A 112 15.70 9.13 7.69
N GLY A 113 16.48 8.46 6.85
CA GLY A 113 17.38 7.38 7.24
C GLY A 113 16.71 6.01 7.41
N MET A 114 15.39 5.92 7.27
CA MET A 114 14.70 4.62 7.31
C MET A 114 15.05 3.76 6.09
N ASN A 115 15.37 2.51 6.38
CA ASN A 115 15.55 1.47 5.38
C ASN A 115 14.51 0.38 5.56
N PHE A 116 13.42 0.47 4.80
CA PHE A 116 12.34 -0.52 4.81
C PHE A 116 12.33 -1.34 3.51
N TYR A 117 13.51 -1.66 3.01
CA TYR A 117 13.69 -2.47 1.80
C TYR A 117 13.29 -3.92 2.07
N ARG A 118 12.12 -4.28 1.57
CA ARG A 118 11.59 -5.63 1.69
C ARG A 118 10.67 -5.97 0.51
N PRO A 119 11.18 -6.57 -0.55
CA PRO A 119 10.35 -7.00 -1.68
C PRO A 119 9.25 -7.95 -1.24
N HIS A 120 8.01 -7.65 -1.63
CA HIS A 120 6.84 -8.44 -1.23
C HIS A 120 5.68 -8.30 -2.23
N ILE A 121 4.67 -9.13 -2.02
CA ILE A 121 3.33 -9.01 -2.60
C ILE A 121 2.30 -8.79 -1.50
N ASP A 122 1.16 -8.23 -1.86
CA ASP A 122 0.13 -7.82 -0.93
C ASP A 122 -1.00 -8.84 -0.76
N THR A 123 -1.90 -8.51 0.17
CA THR A 123 -3.19 -9.15 0.34
C THR A 123 -4.04 -9.00 -0.93
N PRO A 124 -4.77 -10.04 -1.38
CA PRO A 124 -4.94 -11.34 -0.70
C PRO A 124 -3.85 -12.37 -1.03
N TYR A 125 -3.04 -12.15 -2.05
CA TYR A 125 -2.16 -13.19 -2.63
C TYR A 125 -1.01 -13.63 -1.72
N ARG A 126 -0.70 -12.85 -0.67
CA ARG A 126 0.24 -13.25 0.37
C ARG A 126 -0.24 -14.42 1.22
N PHE A 127 -1.55 -14.73 1.20
CA PHE A 127 -2.11 -15.86 1.94
C PHE A 127 -2.16 -17.12 1.07
N LYS A 128 -1.83 -18.27 1.67
CA LYS A 128 -1.78 -19.56 0.97
C LYS A 128 -3.10 -19.95 0.28
N GLU A 129 -4.22 -19.49 0.83
CA GLU A 129 -5.58 -19.72 0.33
C GLU A 129 -5.84 -19.04 -1.02
N PHE A 130 -5.04 -18.04 -1.37
CA PHE A 130 -5.17 -17.27 -2.63
C PHE A 130 -3.93 -17.41 -3.53
N ARG A 131 -2.96 -18.28 -3.17
CA ARG A 131 -1.69 -18.44 -3.90
C ARG A 131 -1.88 -18.60 -5.41
N TYR A 132 -2.77 -19.50 -5.79
CA TYR A 132 -3.04 -19.84 -7.18
C TYR A 132 -4.38 -19.30 -7.67
N ALA A 133 -4.95 -18.34 -6.95
CA ALA A 133 -6.18 -17.72 -7.41
C ALA A 133 -5.92 -16.96 -8.72
N GLU A 134 -6.75 -17.24 -9.71
CA GLU A 134 -6.72 -16.54 -10.97
C GLU A 134 -7.50 -15.21 -10.88
N GLY A 135 -7.12 -14.27 -11.74
CA GLY A 135 -7.79 -12.99 -11.87
C GLY A 135 -7.38 -11.95 -10.80
N LEU A 136 -8.01 -10.81 -10.88
CA LEU A 136 -7.77 -9.67 -10.02
C LEU A 136 -8.73 -9.74 -8.82
N LEU A 137 -8.21 -9.95 -7.62
CA LEU A 137 -9.00 -10.11 -6.39
C LEU A 137 -9.01 -8.87 -5.51
N GLY A 138 -8.16 -7.90 -5.81
CA GLY A 138 -8.01 -6.65 -5.11
C GLY A 138 -7.26 -5.63 -5.94
N LEU A 139 -7.28 -4.37 -5.50
CA LEU A 139 -6.49 -3.26 -6.01
C LEU A 139 -5.89 -2.51 -4.84
N GLN A 140 -4.61 -2.22 -4.94
CA GLN A 140 -3.94 -1.31 -4.00
C GLN A 140 -3.86 0.07 -4.62
N PHE A 141 -4.12 1.09 -3.80
CA PHE A 141 -3.99 2.50 -4.18
C PHE A 141 -3.08 3.18 -3.17
N MET A 142 -2.06 3.88 -3.64
CA MET A 142 -1.22 4.71 -2.79
C MET A 142 -1.27 6.14 -3.27
N VAL A 143 -1.91 6.99 -2.48
CA VAL A 143 -1.97 8.43 -2.72
C VAL A 143 -0.71 9.07 -2.15
N MET A 144 -0.01 9.82 -2.99
CA MET A 144 1.22 10.51 -2.63
C MET A 144 0.88 11.80 -1.88
N MET A 145 1.15 11.82 -0.59
CA MET A 145 0.88 12.96 0.28
C MET A 145 2.04 13.97 0.31
N CYS A 146 3.14 13.66 -0.34
CA CYS A 146 4.27 14.53 -0.66
C CYS A 146 4.82 14.10 -2.01
N ASP A 147 5.76 14.85 -2.56
CA ASP A 147 6.49 14.42 -3.74
C ASP A 147 7.24 13.11 -3.45
N PHE A 148 7.17 12.18 -4.40
CA PHE A 148 7.91 10.92 -4.34
C PHE A 148 9.13 11.00 -5.25
N THR A 149 10.30 10.85 -4.66
CA THR A 149 11.59 10.88 -5.37
C THR A 149 12.41 9.64 -5.04
N PRO A 150 13.43 9.29 -5.83
CA PRO A 150 14.33 8.20 -5.51
C PRO A 150 15.03 8.40 -4.17
N GLU A 151 15.33 9.65 -3.82
CA GLU A 151 16.04 10.03 -2.60
C GLU A 151 15.18 9.83 -1.34
N ASN A 152 13.87 10.10 -1.40
CA ASN A 152 12.99 9.95 -0.24
C ASN A 152 12.33 8.57 -0.14
N GLY A 153 12.79 7.62 -0.94
CA GLY A 153 12.36 6.22 -0.87
C GLY A 153 11.05 5.96 -1.60
N ALA A 154 10.83 6.60 -2.76
CA ALA A 154 9.72 6.25 -3.65
C ALA A 154 9.67 4.74 -3.88
N THR A 155 8.47 4.17 -3.86
CA THR A 155 8.27 2.72 -3.95
C THR A 155 8.79 2.17 -5.26
N GLY A 156 9.57 1.09 -5.17
CA GLY A 156 10.04 0.32 -6.32
C GLY A 156 9.05 -0.78 -6.68
N TYR A 157 8.86 -1.04 -7.96
CA TYR A 157 7.99 -2.08 -8.53
C TYR A 157 8.74 -2.87 -9.59
N VAL A 158 8.44 -4.16 -9.73
CA VAL A 158 8.92 -4.96 -10.86
C VAL A 158 7.77 -5.12 -11.87
N PRO A 159 7.81 -4.39 -13.00
CA PRO A 159 6.74 -4.43 -13.99
C PRO A 159 6.46 -5.85 -14.48
N GLY A 160 5.18 -6.22 -14.56
CA GLY A 160 4.74 -7.54 -15.06
C GLY A 160 4.93 -8.71 -14.10
N SER A 161 5.58 -8.51 -12.94
CA SER A 161 5.89 -9.59 -12.00
C SER A 161 4.66 -10.32 -11.46
N HIS A 162 3.51 -9.67 -11.39
CA HIS A 162 2.23 -10.26 -10.97
C HIS A 162 1.79 -11.47 -11.81
N LYS A 163 2.34 -11.63 -13.01
CA LYS A 163 2.00 -12.74 -13.94
C LYS A 163 2.71 -14.05 -13.61
N TYR A 164 3.83 -14.02 -12.90
CA TYR A 164 4.66 -15.19 -12.65
C TYR A 164 5.07 -15.42 -11.20
N ILE A 165 4.78 -14.49 -10.29
CA ILE A 165 5.11 -14.64 -8.88
C ILE A 165 3.94 -15.30 -8.14
N TYR A 166 3.94 -16.63 -8.11
CA TYR A 166 2.94 -17.42 -7.40
C TYR A 166 3.42 -17.92 -6.03
N ASP A 167 4.72 -18.11 -5.86
CA ASP A 167 5.32 -18.65 -4.62
C ASP A 167 5.79 -17.58 -3.63
N ALA A 168 5.47 -16.34 -3.91
CA ALA A 168 5.88 -15.19 -3.12
C ALA A 168 5.29 -15.14 -1.68
N ILE A 169 4.39 -16.04 -1.34
CA ILE A 169 3.83 -16.17 0.01
C ILE A 169 4.93 -16.46 1.04
N HIS A 170 5.96 -17.16 0.62
CA HIS A 170 7.12 -17.47 1.44
C HIS A 170 8.25 -16.44 1.30
N MET A 171 7.96 -15.23 0.80
CA MET A 171 8.98 -14.17 0.68
C MET A 171 9.64 -13.83 2.02
N ARG A 172 8.97 -14.05 3.14
CA ARG A 172 9.62 -13.96 4.46
C ARG A 172 10.77 -14.96 4.58
N ASP A 173 10.55 -16.17 4.07
CA ASP A 173 11.49 -17.28 4.18
C ASP A 173 12.52 -17.28 3.05
N ASN A 174 12.28 -16.50 1.97
CA ASN A 174 13.06 -16.47 0.75
C ASN A 174 13.48 -15.04 0.34
N LEU A 175 13.65 -14.13 1.29
CA LEU A 175 14.17 -12.78 1.03
C LEU A 175 15.49 -12.82 0.25
N ASP A 176 16.36 -13.76 0.58
CA ASP A 176 17.67 -13.93 -0.08
C ASP A 176 17.53 -14.26 -1.57
N MET A 177 16.43 -14.89 -1.97
CA MET A 177 16.17 -15.21 -3.38
C MET A 177 15.51 -14.03 -4.13
N TRP A 178 14.57 -13.35 -3.52
CA TRP A 178 13.81 -12.29 -4.18
C TRP A 178 14.47 -10.93 -4.14
N ALA A 179 15.26 -10.63 -3.11
CA ALA A 179 15.93 -9.35 -2.99
C ALA A 179 16.93 -9.08 -4.14
N PRO A 180 17.78 -10.02 -4.58
CA PRO A 180 18.60 -9.83 -5.75
C PRO A 180 17.79 -9.63 -7.03
N PHE A 181 16.77 -10.49 -7.27
CA PHE A 181 15.89 -10.34 -8.42
C PHE A 181 15.21 -8.99 -8.46
N PHE A 182 14.69 -8.52 -7.32
CA PHE A 182 14.07 -7.22 -7.21
C PHE A 182 15.08 -6.11 -7.49
N ALA A 183 16.28 -6.18 -6.89
CA ALA A 183 17.33 -5.19 -7.07
C ALA A 183 17.75 -5.00 -8.55
N ASP A 184 17.71 -6.06 -9.32
CA ASP A 184 18.12 -6.05 -10.74
C ASP A 184 16.98 -5.61 -11.69
N ASN A 185 15.72 -5.60 -11.23
CA ASN A 185 14.56 -5.45 -12.12
C ASN A 185 13.55 -4.36 -11.70
N TYR A 186 13.73 -3.67 -10.57
CA TYR A 186 12.76 -2.68 -10.14
C TYR A 186 12.89 -1.35 -10.88
N GLU A 187 11.76 -0.70 -11.02
CA GLU A 187 11.63 0.70 -11.40
C GLU A 187 11.02 1.47 -10.24
N GLN A 188 11.41 2.72 -10.02
CA GLN A 188 10.80 3.57 -8.99
C GLN A 188 9.79 4.52 -9.58
N TYR A 189 8.71 4.70 -8.86
CA TYR A 189 7.68 5.64 -9.22
C TYR A 189 7.95 7.00 -8.59
N THR A 190 8.12 7.99 -9.44
CA THR A 190 8.30 9.39 -9.03
C THR A 190 7.14 10.23 -9.55
N ALA A 191 6.48 10.97 -8.67
CA ALA A 191 5.43 11.92 -9.03
C ALA A 191 5.23 12.93 -7.89
N GLY A 192 4.60 14.05 -8.20
CA GLY A 192 4.27 15.09 -7.23
C GLY A 192 3.14 14.71 -6.27
N ALA A 193 3.06 15.43 -5.15
CA ALA A 193 1.95 15.33 -4.20
C ALA A 193 0.59 15.47 -4.92
N GLY A 194 -0.41 14.69 -4.47
CA GLY A 194 -1.72 14.63 -5.13
C GLY A 194 -1.79 13.64 -6.30
N SER A 195 -0.68 12.99 -6.64
CA SER A 195 -0.67 11.86 -7.57
C SER A 195 -1.02 10.56 -6.82
N PHE A 196 -1.39 9.52 -7.56
CA PHE A 196 -1.51 8.18 -6.98
C PHE A 196 -1.02 7.10 -7.94
N VAL A 197 -0.62 6.00 -7.37
CA VAL A 197 -0.38 4.74 -8.07
C VAL A 197 -1.42 3.73 -7.66
N CYS A 198 -1.90 2.95 -8.64
CA CYS A 198 -2.74 1.78 -8.40
C CYS A 198 -2.02 0.55 -8.92
N TRP A 199 -2.02 -0.56 -8.15
CA TRP A 199 -1.36 -1.79 -8.58
C TRP A 199 -2.12 -3.06 -8.23
N HIS A 200 -1.80 -4.09 -9.00
CA HIS A 200 -2.22 -5.46 -8.74
C HIS A 200 -1.54 -5.98 -7.47
N PRO A 201 -2.25 -6.49 -6.45
CA PRO A 201 -1.64 -6.88 -5.19
C PRO A 201 -0.59 -7.99 -5.28
N ARG A 202 -0.52 -8.71 -6.40
CA ARG A 202 0.54 -9.70 -6.66
C ARG A 202 1.81 -9.07 -7.27
N LEU A 203 1.79 -7.78 -7.59
CA LEU A 203 2.97 -7.09 -8.11
C LEU A 203 4.08 -7.08 -7.06
N LEU A 204 5.28 -7.54 -7.44
CA LEU A 204 6.44 -7.46 -6.56
C LEU A 204 6.86 -6.01 -6.39
N HIS A 205 6.89 -5.55 -5.15
CA HIS A 205 7.23 -4.18 -4.83
C HIS A 205 7.92 -4.05 -3.47
N SER A 206 8.53 -2.91 -3.23
CA SER A 206 9.15 -2.58 -1.95
C SER A 206 9.20 -1.08 -1.74
N THR A 207 9.04 -0.65 -0.49
CA THR A 207 9.46 0.69 -0.08
C THR A 207 10.98 0.77 -0.18
N MET A 208 11.51 1.82 -0.80
CA MET A 208 12.95 2.03 -0.92
C MET A 208 13.47 2.86 0.25
N PRO A 209 14.78 2.82 0.54
CA PRO A 209 15.37 3.60 1.64
C PRO A 209 15.16 5.11 1.46
N ASN A 210 14.73 5.79 2.52
CA ASN A 210 14.67 7.25 2.54
C ASN A 210 16.07 7.81 2.90
N LYS A 211 16.77 8.30 1.91
CA LYS A 211 18.10 8.94 2.02
C LYS A 211 18.02 10.46 2.09
N SER A 212 16.80 11.01 1.99
CA SER A 212 16.57 12.46 2.09
C SER A 212 16.50 12.93 3.55
N ASN A 213 16.39 14.23 3.73
CA ASN A 213 16.13 14.84 5.04
C ASN A 213 14.63 15.09 5.29
N GLU A 214 13.75 14.60 4.43
CA GLU A 214 12.31 14.85 4.47
C GLU A 214 11.53 13.57 4.78
N ILE A 215 10.39 13.74 5.45
CA ILE A 215 9.47 12.63 5.72
C ILE A 215 8.65 12.37 4.45
N ARG A 216 8.67 11.12 3.96
CA ARG A 216 7.76 10.68 2.91
C ARG A 216 6.45 10.15 3.52
N ARG A 217 5.32 10.65 3.03
CA ARG A 217 3.99 10.21 3.47
C ARG A 217 3.12 9.74 2.31
N ALA A 218 2.31 8.73 2.59
CA ALA A 218 1.30 8.23 1.68
C ALA A 218 0.05 7.79 2.44
N LEU A 219 -1.11 7.85 1.75
CA LEU A 219 -2.32 7.15 2.15
C LEU A 219 -2.46 5.90 1.30
N LEU A 220 -2.44 4.73 1.93
CA LEU A 220 -2.67 3.43 1.31
C LEU A 220 -4.14 3.03 1.48
N LEU A 221 -4.77 2.67 0.38
CA LEU A 221 -6.13 2.13 0.37
C LEU A 221 -6.14 0.81 -0.39
N HIS A 222 -6.90 -0.16 0.09
CA HIS A 222 -7.10 -1.43 -0.60
C HIS A 222 -8.59 -1.64 -0.90
N ALA A 223 -8.91 -1.81 -2.17
CA ALA A 223 -10.21 -2.29 -2.61
C ALA A 223 -10.14 -3.80 -2.86
N ALA A 224 -11.06 -4.57 -2.29
CA ALA A 224 -11.13 -6.01 -2.49
C ALA A 224 -12.49 -6.41 -3.07
N GLU A 225 -12.49 -7.43 -3.94
CA GLU A 225 -13.72 -8.10 -4.34
C GLU A 225 -14.49 -8.59 -3.10
N LYS A 226 -15.81 -8.38 -3.03
CA LYS A 226 -16.63 -8.73 -1.85
C LYS A 226 -16.48 -10.17 -1.40
N LYS A 227 -16.40 -11.10 -2.34
CA LYS A 227 -16.21 -12.52 -2.05
C LYS A 227 -14.85 -12.78 -1.42
N THR A 228 -13.82 -12.14 -1.95
CA THR A 228 -12.45 -12.18 -1.42
C THR A 228 -12.36 -11.55 -0.04
N ALA A 229 -12.95 -10.37 0.16
CA ALA A 229 -12.99 -9.68 1.44
C ALA A 229 -13.63 -10.54 2.54
N ARG A 230 -14.80 -11.16 2.25
CA ARG A 230 -15.47 -12.09 3.20
C ARG A 230 -14.58 -13.27 3.59
N ARG A 231 -13.79 -13.78 2.65
CA ARG A 231 -12.87 -14.90 2.92
C ARG A 231 -11.67 -14.45 3.74
N LEU A 232 -11.14 -13.27 3.47
CA LEU A 232 -10.08 -12.64 4.27
C LEU A 232 -10.53 -12.40 5.71
N ASP A 233 -11.78 -12.03 5.92
CA ASP A 233 -12.37 -11.86 7.26
C ASP A 233 -12.24 -13.11 8.13
N VAL A 234 -12.31 -14.28 7.53
CA VAL A 234 -12.19 -15.57 8.24
C VAL A 234 -10.72 -15.91 8.49
N ILE A 235 -9.84 -15.58 7.55
CA ILE A 235 -8.40 -15.90 7.61
C ILE A 235 -7.66 -14.95 8.56
N ASP A 236 -8.00 -13.68 8.50
CA ASP A 236 -7.40 -12.62 9.33
C ASP A 236 -8.49 -11.71 9.94
N PRO A 237 -9.18 -12.16 11.00
CA PRO A 237 -10.29 -11.41 11.60
C PRO A 237 -9.88 -10.05 12.17
N GLN A 238 -8.60 -9.85 12.45
CA GLN A 238 -8.12 -8.62 13.08
C GLN A 238 -8.07 -7.44 12.12
N VAL A 239 -7.81 -7.68 10.85
CA VAL A 239 -7.78 -6.63 9.81
C VAL A 239 -9.19 -6.11 9.51
N ASN A 240 -10.22 -6.90 9.74
CA ASN A 240 -11.54 -6.69 9.15
C ASN A 240 -12.62 -6.13 10.09
N SER A 241 -12.45 -6.23 11.40
CA SER A 241 -13.46 -5.78 12.36
C SER A 241 -13.73 -4.26 12.30
N ALA A 242 -12.82 -3.51 11.73
CA ALA A 242 -12.79 -2.07 11.80
C ALA A 242 -13.44 -1.36 10.59
N LEU A 243 -13.52 -2.00 9.43
CA LEU A 243 -14.08 -1.41 8.20
C LEU A 243 -15.59 -1.69 8.03
N ARG A 244 -16.19 -2.52 8.89
CA ARG A 244 -17.59 -2.93 8.78
C ARG A 244 -18.60 -2.04 9.50
N THR A 245 -18.15 -1.01 10.17
CA THR A 245 -19.04 -0.12 10.96
C THR A 245 -19.48 1.11 10.17
N THR A 246 -19.37 1.11 8.84
CA THR A 246 -19.92 2.18 7.98
C THR A 246 -20.73 1.60 6.85
#